data_d13206388478407da7e97c195d768936
#
_entry.id   d13206388478407da7e97c195d768936
#
_cell.length_a   1.000
_cell.length_b   1.000
_cell.length_c   1.000
_cell.angle_alpha   90.00
_cell.angle_beta   90.00
_cell.angle_gamma   90.00
#
_symmetry.space_group_name_H-M   'P 1'
#
loop_
_entity.id
_entity.type
_entity.pdbx_description
1 polymer ?
#
loop_
_entity_poly.entity_id
_entity_poly.type
_entity_poly.pdbx_seq_one_letter_code
_entity_poly.pdbx_strand_id
1 'polypeptide(L)'
;DWSSDVCSSDLISCKNLLPELKECSFRIACDVDNPLYGEKGCSYIFGPQKGATPEMVELMDGWMENYAKITEEYFADSKTQLGKFNYDPNYPGCGAAGGLGFAFRTFLHGKLEPGISIVLEEIGIENQIKNADIVITGEGRLDGQTVMGKAPIGIARLAKKYGKPVLAFSGSVTEDAASCNEAGIDAFFPILRQVTTLEEAMDPQTAQKNMESAVEQVFRVIRLKERNW
;
A
#
# COMPACT_ATOMS: atom_id res chain seq x y z
N ASP A 1 16.90 -8.77 -26.70
CA ASP A 1 17.96 -9.57 -26.13
C ASP A 1 18.12 -9.22 -24.66
N TRP A 2 17.56 -10.06 -23.79
CA TRP A 2 17.63 -9.91 -22.33
C TRP A 2 18.96 -10.43 -21.75
N SER A 3 19.90 -10.76 -22.60
CA SER A 3 21.23 -11.28 -22.22
C SER A 3 22.23 -10.18 -21.88
N SER A 4 21.87 -8.92 -22.04
CA SER A 4 22.80 -7.85 -21.68
C SER A 4 22.66 -7.53 -20.20
N ASP A 5 23.62 -7.87 -19.46
CA ASP A 5 24.28 -7.42 -18.22
C ASP A 5 23.64 -6.32 -17.35
N VAL A 6 22.38 -5.95 -17.55
CA VAL A 6 21.73 -4.84 -16.82
C VAL A 6 21.55 -5.16 -15.32
N CYS A 7 21.51 -6.46 -14.98
CA CYS A 7 21.35 -6.90 -13.60
C CYS A 7 22.63 -7.46 -12.98
N SER A 8 23.72 -7.58 -13.72
CA SER A 8 25.04 -8.03 -13.27
C SER A 8 26.03 -6.89 -13.02
N SER A 9 25.53 -5.68 -12.73
CA SER A 9 26.39 -4.55 -12.40
C SER A 9 27.20 -4.83 -11.15
N ASP A 10 28.52 -4.86 -11.29
CA ASP A 10 29.46 -5.08 -10.19
C ASP A 10 29.95 -3.74 -9.58
N LEU A 11 29.36 -2.62 -9.97
CA LEU A 11 29.82 -1.30 -9.58
C LEU A 11 28.70 -0.38 -9.15
N ILE A 12 28.83 0.17 -7.96
CA ILE A 12 28.03 1.29 -7.46
C ILE A 12 28.91 2.55 -7.44
N SER A 13 28.39 3.66 -7.96
CA SER A 13 29.08 4.94 -7.96
C SER A 13 28.12 6.09 -7.69
N CYS A 14 28.42 6.87 -6.66
CA CYS A 14 27.70 8.12 -6.35
C CYS A 14 28.42 9.38 -6.89
N LYS A 15 29.43 9.23 -7.77
CA LYS A 15 30.24 10.36 -8.27
C LYS A 15 29.44 11.41 -9.03
N ASN A 16 28.36 10.98 -9.70
CA ASN A 16 27.51 11.84 -10.52
C ASN A 16 26.16 12.14 -9.84
N LEU A 17 26.05 11.90 -8.53
CA LEU A 17 24.84 12.23 -7.80
C LEU A 17 24.60 13.75 -7.84
N LEU A 18 23.38 14.15 -8.20
CA LEU A 18 23.00 15.55 -8.22
C LEU A 18 23.08 16.14 -6.80
N PRO A 19 23.78 17.27 -6.61
CA PRO A 19 23.94 17.89 -5.28
C PRO A 19 22.61 18.23 -4.61
N GLU A 20 21.60 18.60 -5.40
CA GLU A 20 20.25 18.99 -4.96
C GLU A 20 19.52 17.86 -4.24
N LEU A 21 19.87 16.60 -4.51
CA LEU A 21 19.28 15.43 -3.82
C LEU A 21 19.51 15.44 -2.32
N LYS A 22 20.54 16.13 -1.83
CA LYS A 22 20.81 16.28 -0.39
C LYS A 22 19.78 17.16 0.32
N GLU A 23 19.12 18.04 -0.42
CA GLU A 23 18.07 18.95 0.09
C GLU A 23 16.66 18.35 -0.09
N CYS A 24 16.55 17.21 -0.79
CA CYS A 24 15.27 16.56 -1.03
C CYS A 24 14.91 15.60 0.10
N SER A 25 13.62 15.54 0.42
CA SER A 25 13.01 14.50 1.25
C SER A 25 12.16 13.59 0.37
N PHE A 26 12.41 12.29 0.47
CA PHE A 26 11.72 11.28 -0.35
C PHE A 26 10.77 10.47 0.52
N ARG A 27 9.48 10.56 0.22
CA ARG A 27 8.44 9.69 0.77
C ARG A 27 7.99 8.73 -0.32
N ILE A 28 8.11 7.46 -0.06
CA ILE A 28 7.89 6.40 -1.03
C ILE A 28 6.64 5.63 -0.64
N ALA A 29 5.59 5.73 -1.46
CA ALA A 29 4.40 4.91 -1.29
C ALA A 29 4.74 3.44 -1.53
N CYS A 30 4.67 2.63 -0.47
CA CYS A 30 5.03 1.22 -0.49
C CYS A 30 3.99 0.43 0.31
N ASP A 31 3.21 -0.39 -0.40
CA ASP A 31 2.13 -1.19 0.18
C ASP A 31 2.50 -2.69 0.25
N VAL A 32 3.79 -3.01 0.20
CA VAL A 32 4.33 -4.37 0.34
C VAL A 32 5.44 -4.41 1.37
N ASP A 33 5.57 -5.53 2.07
CA ASP A 33 6.54 -5.72 3.15
C ASP A 33 7.71 -6.65 2.75
N ASN A 34 7.79 -7.02 1.47
CA ASN A 34 8.78 -7.98 0.99
C ASN A 34 10.20 -7.43 1.11
N PRO A 35 11.17 -8.23 1.62
CA PRO A 35 12.59 -7.88 1.59
C PRO A 35 13.12 -7.87 0.15
N LEU A 36 14.36 -7.44 -0.02
CA LEU A 36 14.97 -7.32 -1.34
C LEU A 36 15.11 -8.69 -2.02
N TYR A 37 15.64 -9.70 -1.34
CA TYR A 37 15.90 -11.04 -1.85
C TYR A 37 15.51 -12.14 -0.84
N GLY A 38 15.70 -13.41 -1.24
CA GLY A 38 15.33 -14.60 -0.50
C GLY A 38 13.90 -15.07 -0.80
N GLU A 39 13.44 -16.15 -0.14
CA GLU A 39 12.15 -16.80 -0.41
C GLU A 39 10.94 -15.84 -0.37
N LYS A 40 11.01 -14.80 0.42
CA LYS A 40 9.99 -13.73 0.51
C LYS A 40 10.38 -12.47 -0.26
N GLY A 41 11.50 -12.50 -0.97
CA GLY A 41 12.04 -11.40 -1.75
C GLY A 41 11.26 -11.11 -3.03
N CYS A 42 11.63 -10.00 -3.69
CA CYS A 42 10.90 -9.52 -4.85
C CYS A 42 10.87 -10.51 -6.02
N SER A 43 11.94 -11.26 -6.24
CA SER A 43 12.05 -12.21 -7.35
C SER A 43 11.09 -13.38 -7.17
N TYR A 44 11.08 -14.00 -6.00
CA TYR A 44 10.22 -15.14 -5.70
C TYR A 44 8.73 -14.77 -5.65
N ILE A 45 8.39 -13.62 -5.07
CA ILE A 45 6.99 -13.25 -4.86
C ILE A 45 6.37 -12.63 -6.12
N PHE A 46 7.10 -11.76 -6.81
CA PHE A 46 6.54 -10.99 -7.93
C PHE A 46 6.99 -11.47 -9.32
N GLY A 47 8.06 -12.26 -9.40
CA GLY A 47 8.60 -12.78 -10.66
C GLY A 47 7.61 -13.66 -11.43
N PRO A 48 7.01 -14.70 -10.81
CA PRO A 48 6.12 -15.64 -11.51
C PRO A 48 4.92 -14.96 -12.18
N GLN A 49 4.26 -14.03 -11.50
CA GLN A 49 3.11 -13.31 -12.08
C GLN A 49 3.49 -12.39 -13.26
N LYS A 50 4.79 -12.11 -13.43
CA LYS A 50 5.35 -11.32 -14.54
C LYS A 50 5.99 -12.21 -15.61
N GLY A 51 5.83 -13.52 -15.51
CA GLY A 51 6.27 -14.50 -16.52
C GLY A 51 7.67 -15.07 -16.29
N ALA A 52 8.28 -14.87 -15.13
CA ALA A 52 9.56 -15.50 -14.82
C ALA A 52 9.39 -17.01 -14.58
N THR A 53 10.26 -17.83 -15.20
CA THR A 53 10.38 -19.26 -14.90
C THR A 53 11.05 -19.47 -13.54
N PRO A 54 10.94 -20.67 -12.93
CA PRO A 54 11.64 -20.97 -11.67
C PRO A 54 13.15 -20.68 -11.74
N GLU A 55 13.80 -21.05 -12.86
CA GLU A 55 15.23 -20.83 -13.07
C GLU A 55 15.55 -19.33 -13.18
N MET A 56 14.67 -18.56 -13.82
CA MET A 56 14.82 -17.09 -13.90
C MET A 56 14.67 -16.46 -12.51
N VAL A 57 13.73 -16.96 -11.70
CA VAL A 57 13.52 -16.45 -10.34
C VAL A 57 14.76 -16.65 -9.47
N GLU A 58 15.38 -17.84 -9.49
CA GLU A 58 16.61 -18.13 -8.76
C GLU A 58 17.76 -17.19 -9.21
N LEU A 59 17.92 -17.05 -10.53
CA LEU A 59 18.96 -16.16 -11.09
C LEU A 59 18.74 -14.70 -10.69
N MET A 60 17.52 -14.21 -10.80
CA MET A 60 17.14 -12.83 -10.42
C MET A 60 17.33 -12.59 -8.91
N ASP A 61 17.03 -13.57 -8.09
CA ASP A 61 17.22 -13.46 -6.63
C ASP A 61 18.72 -13.37 -6.29
N GLY A 62 19.56 -14.17 -6.96
CA GLY A 62 21.01 -14.08 -6.83
C GLY A 62 21.55 -12.69 -7.24
N TRP A 63 20.97 -12.04 -8.27
CA TRP A 63 21.33 -10.67 -8.62
C TRP A 63 20.93 -9.65 -7.55
N MET A 64 19.79 -9.84 -6.90
CA MET A 64 19.36 -8.96 -5.81
C MET A 64 20.24 -9.13 -4.56
N GLU A 65 20.67 -10.36 -4.26
CA GLU A 65 21.64 -10.64 -3.21
C GLU A 65 22.99 -9.99 -3.51
N ASN A 66 23.48 -10.14 -4.74
CA ASN A 66 24.72 -9.47 -5.16
C ASN A 66 24.61 -7.95 -5.08
N TYR A 67 23.47 -7.39 -5.50
CA TYR A 67 23.23 -5.94 -5.39
C TYR A 67 23.29 -5.45 -3.92
N ALA A 68 22.71 -6.21 -3.00
CA ALA A 68 22.83 -5.91 -1.57
C ALA A 68 24.29 -5.93 -1.12
N LYS A 69 25.04 -7.00 -1.48
CA LYS A 69 26.43 -7.20 -1.08
C LYS A 69 27.34 -6.07 -1.60
N ILE A 70 27.30 -5.76 -2.88
CA ILE A 70 28.14 -4.67 -3.46
C ILE A 70 27.76 -3.31 -2.87
N THR A 71 26.49 -3.12 -2.47
CA THR A 71 26.06 -1.91 -1.79
C THR A 71 26.68 -1.81 -0.40
N GLU A 72 26.70 -2.90 0.37
CA GLU A 72 27.33 -2.96 1.69
C GLU A 72 28.84 -2.69 1.58
N GLU A 73 29.52 -3.36 0.64
CA GLU A 73 30.96 -3.18 0.40
C GLU A 73 31.28 -1.73 0.00
N TYR A 74 30.46 -1.12 -0.86
CA TYR A 74 30.62 0.28 -1.27
C TYR A 74 30.56 1.24 -0.08
N PHE A 75 29.66 1.03 0.85
CA PHE A 75 29.52 1.90 2.02
C PHE A 75 30.54 1.59 3.12
N ALA A 76 31.00 0.35 3.24
CA ALA A 76 32.07 -0.02 4.17
C ALA A 76 33.41 0.59 3.77
N ASP A 77 33.70 0.64 2.47
CA ASP A 77 34.98 1.17 1.95
C ASP A 77 34.97 2.70 1.74
N SER A 78 33.80 3.29 1.60
CA SER A 78 33.71 4.71 1.33
C SER A 78 33.83 5.52 2.61
N LYS A 79 34.91 6.30 2.74
CA LYS A 79 35.00 7.48 3.62
C LYS A 79 34.00 8.58 3.18
N THR A 80 32.86 8.17 2.60
CA THR A 80 31.86 9.08 2.08
C THR A 80 31.15 9.77 3.21
N GLN A 81 31.19 11.09 3.19
CA GLN A 81 30.50 12.02 4.10
C GLN A 81 28.95 12.02 3.93
N LEU A 82 28.39 10.99 3.34
CA LEU A 82 26.96 10.78 3.20
C LEU A 82 26.45 10.07 4.44
N GLY A 83 26.19 10.72 5.53
CA GLY A 83 25.54 10.33 6.78
C GLY A 83 25.41 8.82 7.13
N LYS A 84 24.72 8.48 8.21
CA LYS A 84 24.38 7.07 8.53
C LYS A 84 23.47 6.51 7.45
N PHE A 85 23.95 5.51 6.70
CA PHE A 85 23.16 4.83 5.70
C PHE A 85 22.10 3.94 6.33
N ASN A 86 20.92 3.93 5.74
CA ASN A 86 19.83 3.02 6.09
C ASN A 86 19.96 1.70 5.31
N TYR A 87 21.17 1.12 5.28
CA TYR A 87 21.38 -0.16 4.63
C TYR A 87 20.73 -1.28 5.46
N ASP A 88 19.77 -1.94 4.88
CA ASP A 88 19.14 -3.16 5.38
C ASP A 88 18.28 -3.77 4.27
N PRO A 89 18.79 -4.80 3.57
CA PRO A 89 18.03 -5.45 2.50
C PRO A 89 16.80 -6.22 2.99
N ASN A 90 16.73 -6.51 4.30
CA ASN A 90 15.60 -7.19 4.92
C ASN A 90 14.52 -6.21 5.41
N TYR A 91 14.76 -4.91 5.30
CA TYR A 91 13.76 -3.93 5.73
C TYR A 91 12.47 -4.09 4.91
N PRO A 92 11.28 -4.09 5.57
CA PRO A 92 10.01 -4.24 4.88
C PRO A 92 9.85 -3.23 3.74
N GLY A 93 9.51 -3.74 2.55
CA GLY A 93 9.33 -2.92 1.36
C GLY A 93 10.59 -2.74 0.49
N CYS A 94 11.76 -3.23 0.90
CA CYS A 94 12.97 -3.16 0.06
C CYS A 94 12.79 -3.89 -1.28
N GLY A 95 11.98 -4.95 -1.34
CA GLY A 95 11.65 -5.66 -2.58
C GLY A 95 10.61 -4.96 -3.46
N ALA A 96 10.00 -3.86 -3.00
CA ALA A 96 9.02 -3.13 -3.79
C ALA A 96 9.58 -2.73 -5.16
N ALA A 97 8.77 -2.92 -6.21
CA ALA A 97 9.10 -2.59 -7.59
C ALA A 97 10.46 -3.15 -8.05
N GLY A 98 10.76 -4.43 -7.67
CA GLY A 98 11.98 -5.11 -8.09
C GLY A 98 13.25 -4.51 -7.50
N GLY A 99 13.20 -4.08 -6.24
CA GLY A 99 14.36 -3.54 -5.51
C GLY A 99 14.46 -2.01 -5.51
N LEU A 100 13.54 -1.28 -6.15
CA LEU A 100 13.53 0.19 -6.07
C LEU A 100 13.31 0.68 -4.63
N GLY A 101 12.52 -0.04 -3.81
CA GLY A 101 12.37 0.27 -2.39
C GLY A 101 13.70 0.31 -1.66
N PHE A 102 14.55 -0.69 -1.89
CA PHE A 102 15.91 -0.73 -1.35
C PHE A 102 16.76 0.44 -1.86
N ALA A 103 16.74 0.71 -3.18
CA ALA A 103 17.50 1.80 -3.78
C ALA A 103 17.14 3.16 -3.18
N PHE A 104 15.86 3.51 -3.14
CA PHE A 104 15.39 4.78 -2.58
C PHE A 104 15.74 4.92 -1.10
N ARG A 105 15.52 3.85 -0.32
CA ARG A 105 15.82 3.86 1.10
C ARG A 105 17.32 4.02 1.38
N THR A 106 18.15 3.30 0.65
CA THR A 106 19.59 3.24 0.89
C THR A 106 20.33 4.46 0.36
N PHE A 107 20.07 4.85 -0.91
CA PHE A 107 20.84 5.93 -1.55
C PHE A 107 20.25 7.32 -1.39
N LEU A 108 18.93 7.42 -1.20
CA LEU A 108 18.24 8.72 -1.10
C LEU A 108 17.61 8.95 0.27
N HIS A 109 17.89 8.10 1.25
CA HIS A 109 17.29 8.16 2.59
C HIS A 109 15.76 8.17 2.57
N GLY A 110 15.16 7.60 1.52
CA GLY A 110 13.73 7.55 1.32
C GLY A 110 13.01 6.82 2.45
N LYS A 111 11.90 7.36 2.88
CA LYS A 111 11.02 6.76 3.87
C LYS A 111 9.95 5.94 3.16
N LEU A 112 9.97 4.61 3.32
CA LEU A 112 8.93 3.74 2.81
C LEU A 112 7.73 3.83 3.76
N GLU A 113 6.57 4.18 3.22
CA GLU A 113 5.33 4.39 4.00
C GLU A 113 4.13 3.85 3.22
N PRO A 114 3.09 3.36 3.90
CA PRO A 114 1.85 2.99 3.21
C PRO A 114 1.32 4.17 2.38
N GLY A 115 0.97 3.90 1.12
CA GLY A 115 0.53 4.95 0.19
C GLY A 115 -0.66 5.73 0.71
N ILE A 116 -1.61 5.04 1.35
CA ILE A 116 -2.76 5.69 1.97
C ILE A 116 -2.36 6.71 3.06
N SER A 117 -1.33 6.43 3.85
CA SER A 117 -0.87 7.34 4.92
C SER A 117 -0.36 8.66 4.34
N ILE A 118 0.42 8.57 3.25
CA ILE A 118 0.91 9.74 2.52
C ILE A 118 -0.27 10.57 1.99
N VAL A 119 -1.22 9.91 1.33
CA VAL A 119 -2.39 10.61 0.76
C VAL A 119 -3.21 11.31 1.83
N LEU A 120 -3.54 10.63 2.93
CA LEU A 120 -4.36 11.21 4.00
C LEU A 120 -3.68 12.41 4.66
N GLU A 121 -2.36 12.38 4.80
CA GLU A 121 -1.58 13.49 5.32
C GLU A 121 -1.57 14.68 4.36
N GLU A 122 -1.23 14.44 3.07
CA GLU A 122 -1.14 15.48 2.05
C GLU A 122 -2.47 16.21 1.80
N ILE A 123 -3.60 15.49 1.84
CA ILE A 123 -4.93 16.11 1.70
C ILE A 123 -5.42 16.75 3.01
N GLY A 124 -4.72 16.58 4.12
CA GLY A 124 -5.05 17.17 5.41
C GLY A 124 -6.40 16.75 5.99
N ILE A 125 -6.88 15.51 5.68
CA ILE A 125 -8.23 15.04 6.03
C ILE A 125 -8.43 14.88 7.55
N GLU A 126 -7.36 14.86 8.32
CA GLU A 126 -7.41 14.62 9.77
C GLU A 126 -8.32 15.62 10.50
N ASN A 127 -8.29 16.89 10.10
CA ASN A 127 -9.13 17.91 10.70
C ASN A 127 -10.63 17.72 10.37
N GLN A 128 -10.95 17.25 9.18
CA GLN A 128 -12.32 16.92 8.79
C GLN A 128 -12.83 15.73 9.60
N ILE A 129 -12.00 14.70 9.75
CA ILE A 129 -12.34 13.52 10.55
C ILE A 129 -12.57 13.89 12.03
N LYS A 130 -11.74 14.74 12.63
CA LYS A 130 -11.93 15.22 14.00
C LYS A 130 -13.30 15.86 14.24
N ASN A 131 -13.79 16.58 13.24
CA ASN A 131 -15.05 17.34 13.34
C ASN A 131 -16.26 16.57 12.78
N ALA A 132 -16.07 15.38 12.22
CA ALA A 132 -17.15 14.56 11.71
C ALA A 132 -17.88 13.81 12.86
N ASP A 133 -19.17 13.60 12.70
CA ASP A 133 -19.95 12.71 13.56
C ASP A 133 -19.81 11.24 13.13
N ILE A 134 -19.75 11.01 11.81
CA ILE A 134 -19.60 9.71 11.17
C ILE A 134 -18.60 9.85 10.03
N VAL A 135 -17.70 8.89 9.90
CA VAL A 135 -16.79 8.78 8.75
C VAL A 135 -17.32 7.70 7.82
N ILE A 136 -17.44 8.03 6.53
CA ILE A 136 -17.87 7.08 5.50
C ILE A 136 -16.71 6.82 4.57
N THR A 137 -16.48 5.54 4.29
CA THR A 137 -15.46 5.08 3.35
C THR A 137 -16.03 3.98 2.44
N GLY A 138 -15.25 3.53 1.49
CA GLY A 138 -15.67 2.42 0.62
C GLY A 138 -14.65 2.09 -0.45
N GLU A 139 -14.92 0.98 -1.11
CA GLU A 139 -14.18 0.52 -2.27
C GLU A 139 -15.05 -0.39 -3.14
N GLY A 140 -14.54 -0.83 -4.31
CA GLY A 140 -15.30 -1.71 -5.19
C GLY A 140 -15.62 -3.07 -4.56
N ARG A 141 -14.73 -3.63 -3.75
CA ARG A 141 -14.89 -4.91 -3.09
C ARG A 141 -14.17 -4.93 -1.75
N LEU A 142 -14.92 -5.14 -0.67
CA LEU A 142 -14.37 -5.42 0.66
C LEU A 142 -14.08 -6.92 0.80
N ASP A 143 -12.84 -7.23 1.14
CA ASP A 143 -12.33 -8.59 1.33
C ASP A 143 -11.22 -8.63 2.41
N GLY A 144 -10.70 -9.83 2.69
CA GLY A 144 -9.61 -10.00 3.65
C GLY A 144 -8.31 -9.27 3.27
N GLN A 145 -8.11 -8.89 2.01
CA GLN A 145 -6.95 -8.07 1.61
C GLN A 145 -7.12 -6.58 1.97
N THR A 146 -8.36 -6.12 2.18
CA THR A 146 -8.64 -4.73 2.56
C THR A 146 -7.92 -4.36 3.85
N VAL A 147 -7.81 -5.30 4.82
CA VAL A 147 -7.12 -5.07 6.10
C VAL A 147 -5.62 -4.89 5.97
N MET A 148 -5.03 -5.28 4.85
CA MET A 148 -3.59 -5.14 4.57
C MET A 148 -3.15 -3.70 4.26
N GLY A 149 -3.98 -2.71 4.54
CA GLY A 149 -3.61 -1.29 4.44
C GLY A 149 -4.23 -0.53 3.27
N LYS A 150 -5.27 -1.09 2.62
CA LYS A 150 -6.02 -0.36 1.59
C LYS A 150 -6.71 0.89 2.17
N ALA A 151 -7.18 1.77 1.27
CA ALA A 151 -7.76 3.06 1.63
C ALA A 151 -8.84 3.00 2.73
N PRO A 152 -9.82 2.09 2.72
CA PRO A 152 -10.84 2.04 3.75
C PRO A 152 -10.28 1.85 5.16
N ILE A 153 -9.27 0.99 5.31
CA ILE A 153 -8.64 0.73 6.60
C ILE A 153 -7.75 1.88 7.05
N GLY A 154 -7.04 2.54 6.13
CA GLY A 154 -6.26 3.73 6.45
C GLY A 154 -7.14 4.83 7.05
N ILE A 155 -8.30 5.10 6.42
CA ILE A 155 -9.30 6.05 6.90
C ILE A 155 -9.88 5.59 8.25
N ALA A 156 -10.23 4.31 8.38
CA ALA A 156 -10.80 3.76 9.61
C ALA A 156 -9.84 3.92 10.80
N ARG A 157 -8.58 3.57 10.63
CA ARG A 157 -7.55 3.74 11.67
C ARG A 157 -7.40 5.19 12.10
N LEU A 158 -7.40 6.12 11.14
CA LEU A 158 -7.34 7.55 11.44
C LEU A 158 -8.60 8.01 12.19
N ALA A 159 -9.78 7.58 11.78
CA ALA A 159 -11.05 7.90 12.46
C ALA A 159 -11.08 7.36 13.89
N LYS A 160 -10.61 6.13 14.11
CA LYS A 160 -10.55 5.52 15.44
C LYS A 160 -9.61 6.23 16.40
N LYS A 161 -8.54 6.85 15.91
CA LYS A 161 -7.68 7.74 16.71
C LYS A 161 -8.48 8.86 17.39
N TYR A 162 -9.60 9.28 16.79
CA TYR A 162 -10.50 10.33 17.28
C TYR A 162 -11.86 9.79 17.78
N GLY A 163 -11.97 8.48 17.98
CA GLY A 163 -13.19 7.86 18.49
C GLY A 163 -14.41 7.97 17.56
N LYS A 164 -14.16 8.20 16.25
CA LYS A 164 -15.24 8.39 15.28
C LYS A 164 -15.78 7.06 14.76
N PRO A 165 -17.12 6.91 14.65
CA PRO A 165 -17.71 5.74 13.98
C PRO A 165 -17.40 5.77 12.49
N VAL A 166 -17.14 4.56 11.95
CA VAL A 166 -16.78 4.35 10.54
C VAL A 166 -17.74 3.39 9.88
N LEU A 167 -18.37 3.84 8.82
CA LEU A 167 -19.21 3.02 7.95
C LEU A 167 -18.53 2.82 6.61
N ALA A 168 -18.59 1.62 6.06
CA ALA A 168 -18.10 1.36 4.71
C ALA A 168 -19.21 0.91 3.78
N PHE A 169 -19.20 1.45 2.56
CA PHE A 169 -20.05 0.99 1.47
C PHE A 169 -19.18 0.39 0.36
N SER A 170 -19.61 -0.74 -0.18
CA SER A 170 -18.81 -1.48 -1.14
C SER A 170 -19.68 -2.07 -2.25
N GLY A 171 -19.11 -2.17 -3.44
CA GLY A 171 -19.77 -2.84 -4.56
C GLY A 171 -20.12 -4.29 -4.21
N SER A 172 -19.16 -5.02 -3.65
CA SER A 172 -19.36 -6.39 -3.14
C SER A 172 -18.60 -6.60 -1.83
N VAL A 173 -19.00 -7.63 -1.11
CA VAL A 173 -18.41 -8.02 0.18
C VAL A 173 -18.19 -9.53 0.18
N THR A 174 -17.02 -9.98 0.58
CA THR A 174 -16.71 -11.40 0.74
C THR A 174 -16.89 -11.85 2.19
N GLU A 175 -16.92 -13.14 2.44
CA GLU A 175 -17.08 -13.70 3.78
C GLU A 175 -15.97 -13.27 4.75
N ASP A 176 -14.74 -13.18 4.27
CA ASP A 176 -13.55 -12.78 5.03
C ASP A 176 -13.47 -11.26 5.30
N ALA A 177 -14.37 -10.46 4.72
CA ALA A 177 -14.47 -9.03 5.01
C ALA A 177 -14.82 -8.71 6.47
N ALA A 178 -15.31 -9.70 7.25
CA ALA A 178 -15.54 -9.55 8.68
C ALA A 178 -14.31 -9.07 9.45
N SER A 179 -13.10 -9.40 8.98
CA SER A 179 -11.83 -8.90 9.50
C SER A 179 -11.70 -7.36 9.45
N CYS A 180 -12.43 -6.69 8.55
CA CYS A 180 -12.46 -5.24 8.47
C CYS A 180 -13.08 -4.58 9.72
N ASN A 181 -13.98 -5.29 10.43
CA ASN A 181 -14.55 -4.78 11.68
C ASN A 181 -13.48 -4.71 12.77
N GLU A 182 -12.65 -5.73 12.89
CA GLU A 182 -11.51 -5.75 13.83
C GLU A 182 -10.48 -4.68 13.50
N ALA A 183 -10.36 -4.34 12.21
CA ALA A 183 -9.43 -3.33 11.71
C ALA A 183 -9.95 -1.88 11.85
N GLY A 184 -11.18 -1.68 12.36
CA GLY A 184 -11.73 -0.36 12.72
C GLY A 184 -12.93 0.13 11.92
N ILE A 185 -13.49 -0.66 10.99
CA ILE A 185 -14.78 -0.37 10.34
C ILE A 185 -15.89 -0.87 11.24
N ASP A 186 -16.75 0.01 11.75
CA ASP A 186 -17.83 -0.40 12.67
C ASP A 186 -18.93 -1.20 11.97
N ALA A 187 -19.27 -0.83 10.74
CA ALA A 187 -20.19 -1.58 9.91
C ALA A 187 -19.89 -1.37 8.42
N PHE A 188 -20.15 -2.40 7.61
CA PHE A 188 -20.01 -2.31 6.16
C PHE A 188 -21.25 -2.86 5.45
N PHE A 189 -21.53 -2.32 4.28
CA PHE A 189 -22.76 -2.60 3.55
C PHE A 189 -22.44 -2.79 2.06
N PRO A 190 -22.84 -3.93 1.45
CA PRO A 190 -22.82 -4.06 0.00
C PRO A 190 -23.91 -3.17 -0.60
N ILE A 191 -23.60 -2.51 -1.72
CA ILE A 191 -24.57 -1.66 -2.42
C ILE A 191 -25.41 -2.45 -3.43
N LEU A 192 -24.98 -3.67 -3.80
CA LEU A 192 -25.77 -4.52 -4.69
C LEU A 192 -27.07 -4.97 -4.00
N ARG A 193 -28.19 -4.66 -4.62
CA ARG A 193 -29.54 -4.88 -4.06
C ARG A 193 -30.18 -6.18 -4.55
N GLN A 194 -29.67 -6.75 -5.61
CA GLN A 194 -30.18 -7.96 -6.24
C GLN A 194 -29.04 -8.74 -6.89
N VAL A 195 -29.32 -9.96 -7.28
CA VAL A 195 -28.42 -10.74 -8.14
C VAL A 195 -28.35 -10.03 -9.49
N THR A 196 -27.15 -9.74 -9.95
CA THR A 196 -26.90 -9.00 -11.18
C THR A 196 -25.62 -9.48 -11.86
N THR A 197 -25.41 -9.12 -13.10
CA THR A 197 -24.16 -9.37 -13.80
C THR A 197 -23.09 -8.36 -13.38
N LEU A 198 -21.81 -8.68 -13.62
CA LEU A 198 -20.72 -7.74 -13.34
C LEU A 198 -20.86 -6.46 -14.19
N GLU A 199 -21.28 -6.60 -15.45
CA GLU A 199 -21.50 -5.47 -16.36
C GLU A 199 -22.56 -4.51 -15.84
N GLU A 200 -23.71 -5.02 -15.40
CA GLU A 200 -24.78 -4.21 -14.79
C GLU A 200 -24.34 -3.59 -13.45
N ALA A 201 -23.58 -4.32 -12.63
CA ALA A 201 -23.06 -3.82 -11.37
C ALA A 201 -22.07 -2.68 -11.57
N MET A 202 -21.30 -2.70 -12.66
CA MET A 202 -20.29 -1.69 -13.00
C MET A 202 -20.85 -0.52 -13.80
N ASP A 203 -22.14 -0.58 -14.22
CA ASP A 203 -22.78 0.56 -14.87
C ASP A 203 -22.87 1.76 -13.91
N PRO A 204 -22.31 2.94 -14.28
CA PRO A 204 -22.21 4.08 -13.37
C PRO A 204 -23.57 4.56 -12.83
N GLN A 205 -24.63 4.53 -13.65
CA GLN A 205 -25.97 4.97 -13.23
C GLN A 205 -26.59 3.97 -12.26
N THR A 206 -26.42 2.69 -12.50
CA THR A 206 -26.88 1.61 -11.62
C THR A 206 -26.13 1.64 -10.28
N ALA A 207 -24.82 1.78 -10.32
CA ALA A 207 -23.98 1.89 -9.13
C ALA A 207 -24.37 3.10 -8.27
N GLN A 208 -24.60 4.28 -8.89
CA GLN A 208 -25.04 5.49 -8.19
C GLN A 208 -26.37 5.27 -7.48
N LYS A 209 -27.39 4.76 -8.18
CA LYS A 209 -28.73 4.51 -7.60
C LYS A 209 -28.67 3.50 -6.46
N ASN A 210 -27.85 2.46 -6.59
CA ASN A 210 -27.64 1.46 -5.55
C ASN A 210 -26.98 2.08 -4.32
N MET A 211 -25.94 2.90 -4.51
CA MET A 211 -25.27 3.62 -3.43
C MET A 211 -26.24 4.57 -2.69
N GLU A 212 -26.95 5.42 -3.43
CA GLU A 212 -27.93 6.35 -2.85
C GLU A 212 -28.95 5.60 -1.99
N SER A 213 -29.52 4.51 -2.50
CA SER A 213 -30.49 3.71 -1.78
C SER A 213 -29.90 3.01 -0.55
N ALA A 214 -28.68 2.45 -0.64
CA ALA A 214 -28.05 1.78 0.47
C ALA A 214 -27.75 2.78 1.61
N VAL A 215 -27.18 3.94 1.27
CA VAL A 215 -26.89 5.02 2.22
C VAL A 215 -28.16 5.51 2.88
N GLU A 216 -29.22 5.76 2.10
CA GLU A 216 -30.51 6.21 2.65
C GLU A 216 -31.04 5.24 3.70
N GLN A 217 -31.05 3.94 3.44
CA GLN A 217 -31.57 2.95 4.39
C GLN A 217 -30.73 2.90 5.66
N VAL A 218 -29.42 2.97 5.57
CA VAL A 218 -28.53 2.99 6.74
C VAL A 218 -28.80 4.23 7.60
N PHE A 219 -28.93 5.40 6.99
CA PHE A 219 -29.23 6.63 7.73
C PHE A 219 -30.66 6.66 8.30
N ARG A 220 -31.61 5.97 7.68
CA ARG A 220 -32.92 5.74 8.31
C ARG A 220 -32.80 4.95 9.61
N VAL A 221 -31.98 3.91 9.64
CA VAL A 221 -31.72 3.11 10.86
C VAL A 221 -31.03 3.97 11.93
N ILE A 222 -30.02 4.75 11.57
CA ILE A 222 -29.32 5.66 12.52
C ILE A 222 -30.31 6.64 13.17
N ARG A 223 -31.22 7.21 12.39
CA ARG A 223 -32.27 8.13 12.89
C ARG A 223 -33.27 7.50 13.84
N LEU A 224 -33.45 6.19 13.80
CA LEU A 224 -34.36 5.52 14.77
C LEU A 224 -33.86 5.70 16.21
N LYS A 225 -32.54 5.74 16.43
CA LYS A 225 -31.97 5.96 17.77
C LYS A 225 -32.32 7.34 18.34
N GLU A 226 -32.52 8.34 17.51
CA GLU A 226 -32.86 9.71 17.93
C GLU A 226 -34.36 9.83 18.35
N ARG A 227 -35.21 8.86 17.98
CA ARG A 227 -36.65 8.90 18.21
C ARG A 227 -37.09 8.25 19.54
N ASN A 228 -36.10 7.86 20.40
CA ASN A 228 -36.36 7.16 21.69
C ASN A 228 -37.39 6.02 21.54
N TRP A 229 -36.87 4.80 21.48
CA TRP A 229 -37.69 3.59 21.61
C TRP A 229 -38.18 3.44 23.06
#